data_5d402340cf342d28dbb401882c897e71
#
_entry.id   5d402340cf342d28dbb401882c897e71
#
_cell.length_a   1.000
_cell.length_b   1.000
_cell.length_c   1.000
_cell.angle_alpha   90.00
_cell.angle_beta   90.00
_cell.angle_gamma   90.00
#
_symmetry.space_group_name_H-M   'P 1'
#
loop_
_entity.id
_entity.type
_entity.pdbx_description
1 polymer ?
#
loop_
_entity_poly.entity_id
_entity_poly.type
_entity_poly.pdbx_seq_one_letter_code
_entity_poly.pdbx_strand_id
1 'polypeptide(L)'
;MKKYLFTSESVTEGHPDKICDKISDYILDEALRQDKTSKMAVEATIKDDLILIYGEASTKAKLDYEKLAKEVLKDIGYNEEYHVIVKVGMQSKEINKAVEKDTIMAGDQGIMFGYATNETKELMPMPIMLANKLAYNLTKVRKEDKDSPLLPDGKTEVTVEYQDDIPKRIDTIIIASQHKKEVSSKELRKYIIEKVINKVVPSNLIDDKTNILINTSGSFTIGGSFGDSGTTGRKIVCDTYGGMGKVGGGCFSSKDPSKVDRSAAYYARYVAKNIVAHNYADKCEIELSYAIGKAYPISLYINTFNTNKVPEEEIYKYVNNTFNFSVDNIIKELDLQRPIYYPLAAYGHFGRNDIECSWEKVHK
;
A
#
# COMPACT_ATOMS: atom_id res chain seq x y z
N MET A 1 -27.81 17.30 9.99
CA MET A 1 -26.35 17.52 9.90
C MET A 1 -25.66 16.36 10.62
N LYS A 2 -25.10 15.41 9.84
CA LYS A 2 -24.43 14.21 10.36
C LYS A 2 -22.97 14.58 10.63
N LYS A 3 -22.52 14.45 11.89
CA LYS A 3 -21.10 14.63 12.25
C LYS A 3 -20.54 13.31 12.75
N TYR A 4 -19.31 13.02 12.34
CA TYR A 4 -18.57 11.84 12.83
C TYR A 4 -17.05 12.05 12.67
N LEU A 5 -16.29 11.23 13.39
CA LEU A 5 -14.85 11.13 13.28
C LEU A 5 -14.49 9.85 12.52
N PHE A 6 -13.52 9.94 11.62
CA PHE A 6 -12.98 8.77 10.93
C PHE A 6 -11.45 8.78 11.00
N THR A 7 -10.87 7.63 11.30
CA THR A 7 -9.44 7.48 11.55
C THR A 7 -8.82 6.48 10.59
N SER A 8 -7.64 6.82 10.09
CA SER A 8 -6.79 5.89 9.34
C SER A 8 -5.37 5.93 9.88
N GLU A 9 -4.68 4.79 9.82
CA GLU A 9 -3.28 4.67 10.21
C GLU A 9 -2.37 4.31 9.04
N SER A 10 -1.09 4.63 9.18
CA SER A 10 -0.01 4.17 8.32
C SER A 10 1.25 3.91 9.13
N VAL A 11 2.21 3.25 8.52
CA VAL A 11 3.49 2.89 9.15
C VAL A 11 4.66 3.23 8.25
N THR A 12 5.84 3.44 8.84
CA THR A 12 7.06 3.69 8.09
C THR A 12 7.62 2.39 7.48
N GLU A 13 8.59 2.54 6.56
CA GLU A 13 9.30 1.41 5.96
C GLU A 13 10.05 0.53 6.97
N GLY A 14 10.39 1.09 8.14
CA GLY A 14 11.09 0.37 9.21
C GLY A 14 10.17 -0.39 10.18
N HIS A 15 8.85 -0.31 10.02
CA HIS A 15 7.93 -1.17 10.75
C HIS A 15 8.12 -2.63 10.34
N PRO A 16 8.16 -3.61 11.27
CA PRO A 16 8.51 -5.01 10.97
C PRO A 16 7.68 -5.64 9.84
N ASP A 17 6.37 -5.41 9.80
CA ASP A 17 5.54 -5.91 8.69
C ASP A 17 5.94 -5.27 7.35
N LYS A 18 6.31 -3.98 7.34
CA LYS A 18 6.74 -3.29 6.11
C LYS A 18 8.15 -3.65 5.67
N ILE A 19 9.03 -4.02 6.59
CA ILE A 19 10.31 -4.66 6.26
C ILE A 19 10.04 -5.93 5.44
N CYS A 20 9.12 -6.77 5.89
CA CYS A 20 8.77 -8.01 5.20
C CYS A 20 8.14 -7.75 3.83
N ASP A 21 7.22 -6.78 3.70
CA ASP A 21 6.64 -6.37 2.43
C ASP A 21 7.72 -5.87 1.46
N LYS A 22 8.66 -5.05 1.94
CA LYS A 22 9.78 -4.54 1.14
C LYS A 22 10.72 -5.65 0.69
N ILE A 23 11.04 -6.61 1.56
CA ILE A 23 11.87 -7.79 1.17
C ILE A 23 11.17 -8.58 0.07
N SER A 24 9.90 -8.90 0.24
CA SER A 24 9.13 -9.68 -0.73
C SER A 24 9.02 -8.98 -2.09
N ASP A 25 8.74 -7.68 -2.10
CA ASP A 25 8.61 -6.91 -3.34
C ASP A 25 9.96 -6.57 -3.99
N TYR A 26 11.05 -6.47 -3.22
CA TYR A 26 12.40 -6.34 -3.78
C TYR A 26 12.85 -7.63 -4.48
N ILE A 27 12.55 -8.78 -3.89
CA ILE A 27 12.78 -10.10 -4.51
C ILE A 27 11.99 -10.22 -5.81
N LEU A 28 10.72 -9.81 -5.81
CA LEU A 28 9.88 -9.81 -7.02
C LEU A 28 10.46 -8.89 -8.11
N ASP A 29 10.85 -7.67 -7.77
CA ASP A 29 11.43 -6.72 -8.71
C ASP A 29 12.72 -7.26 -9.33
N GLU A 30 13.58 -7.90 -8.52
CA GLU A 30 14.82 -8.48 -9.01
C GLU A 30 14.56 -9.68 -9.94
N ALA A 31 13.53 -10.47 -9.65
CA ALA A 31 13.09 -11.54 -10.54
C ALA A 31 12.59 -10.97 -11.89
N LEU A 32 11.74 -9.94 -11.87
CA LEU A 32 11.17 -9.34 -13.08
C LEU A 32 12.21 -8.61 -13.94
N ARG A 33 13.29 -8.05 -13.35
CA ARG A 33 14.42 -7.47 -14.10
C ARG A 33 15.11 -8.51 -14.97
N GLN A 34 15.25 -9.73 -14.47
CA GLN A 34 15.94 -10.83 -15.17
C GLN A 34 15.00 -11.67 -16.03
N ASP A 35 13.75 -11.83 -15.60
CA ASP A 35 12.71 -12.65 -16.28
C ASP A 35 11.33 -12.03 -16.06
N LYS A 36 10.82 -11.29 -17.04
CA LYS A 36 9.49 -10.66 -17.00
C LYS A 36 8.33 -11.64 -16.85
N THR A 37 8.57 -12.92 -17.13
CA THR A 37 7.57 -13.99 -17.03
C THR A 37 7.56 -14.69 -15.67
N SER A 38 8.38 -14.23 -14.72
CA SER A 38 8.48 -14.79 -13.37
C SER A 38 7.11 -14.90 -12.69
N LYS A 39 6.86 -16.07 -12.09
CA LYS A 39 5.71 -16.35 -11.24
C LYS A 39 6.22 -16.48 -9.81
N MET A 40 5.80 -15.56 -8.96
CA MET A 40 6.34 -15.41 -7.62
C MET A 40 5.22 -15.32 -6.59
N ALA A 41 5.42 -15.99 -5.46
CA ALA A 41 4.68 -15.85 -4.23
C ALA A 41 5.66 -16.11 -3.08
N VAL A 42 6.61 -15.15 -2.88
CA VAL A 42 7.70 -15.28 -1.91
C VAL A 42 7.50 -14.28 -0.80
N GLU A 43 7.19 -14.78 0.36
CA GLU A 43 6.90 -14.03 1.58
C GLU A 43 8.09 -14.01 2.54
N ALA A 44 8.06 -13.09 3.48
CA ALA A 44 9.05 -12.99 4.54
C ALA A 44 8.36 -12.86 5.90
N THR A 45 9.03 -13.35 6.94
CA THR A 45 8.71 -13.02 8.33
C THR A 45 10.00 -12.70 9.06
N ILE A 46 9.92 -11.79 10.04
CA ILE A 46 11.06 -11.29 10.79
C ILE A 46 10.75 -11.19 12.27
N LYS A 47 11.70 -11.59 13.10
CA LYS A 47 11.71 -11.32 14.56
C LYS A 47 13.14 -11.32 15.06
N ASP A 48 13.49 -10.31 15.86
CA ASP A 48 14.85 -10.07 16.34
C ASP A 48 15.85 -10.08 15.16
N ASP A 49 16.85 -10.94 15.19
CA ASP A 49 17.86 -11.12 14.15
C ASP A 49 17.51 -12.22 13.11
N LEU A 50 16.34 -12.86 13.24
CA LEU A 50 15.93 -13.95 12.35
C LEU A 50 14.98 -13.46 11.24
N ILE A 51 15.33 -13.81 10.00
CA ILE A 51 14.47 -13.66 8.83
C ILE A 51 14.20 -15.04 8.21
N LEU A 52 12.93 -15.36 7.99
CA LEU A 52 12.53 -16.51 7.21
C LEU A 52 11.91 -16.02 5.88
N ILE A 53 12.49 -16.43 4.76
CA ILE A 53 11.97 -16.20 3.40
C ILE A 53 11.43 -17.52 2.89
N TYR A 54 10.16 -17.55 2.51
CA TYR A 54 9.48 -18.81 2.11
C TYR A 54 8.45 -18.55 1.01
N GLY A 55 8.03 -19.64 0.36
CA GLY A 55 7.00 -19.58 -0.69
C GLY A 55 7.42 -20.29 -1.97
N GLU A 56 6.87 -19.86 -3.09
CA GLU A 56 7.08 -20.50 -4.38
C GLU A 56 7.57 -19.48 -5.43
N ALA A 57 8.48 -19.97 -6.29
CA ALA A 57 8.99 -19.21 -7.43
C ALA A 57 9.13 -20.14 -8.66
N SER A 58 8.59 -19.68 -9.78
CA SER A 58 8.85 -20.25 -11.12
C SER A 58 9.45 -19.15 -11.96
N THR A 59 10.78 -19.14 -12.09
CA THR A 59 11.54 -18.07 -12.75
C THR A 59 12.85 -18.61 -13.30
N LYS A 60 13.38 -17.97 -14.34
CA LYS A 60 14.74 -18.17 -14.86
C LYS A 60 15.76 -17.25 -14.16
N ALA A 61 15.31 -16.32 -13.34
CA ALA A 61 16.16 -15.40 -12.59
C ALA A 61 17.02 -16.17 -11.58
N LYS A 62 18.24 -15.69 -11.40
CA LYS A 62 19.16 -16.16 -10.35
C LYS A 62 19.10 -15.20 -9.20
N LEU A 63 18.49 -15.63 -8.10
CA LEU A 63 18.21 -14.79 -6.93
C LEU A 63 19.03 -15.27 -5.72
N ASP A 64 19.77 -14.36 -5.13
CA ASP A 64 20.38 -14.53 -3.82
C ASP A 64 19.46 -13.90 -2.77
N TYR A 65 18.51 -14.68 -2.26
CA TYR A 65 17.48 -14.21 -1.35
C TYR A 65 18.05 -13.60 -0.05
N GLU A 66 19.13 -14.20 0.49
CA GLU A 66 19.79 -13.68 1.69
C GLU A 66 20.37 -12.29 1.45
N LYS A 67 21.13 -12.15 0.35
CA LYS A 67 21.74 -10.87 -0.04
C LYS A 67 20.67 -9.79 -0.25
N LEU A 68 19.59 -10.12 -0.99
CA LEU A 68 18.50 -9.19 -1.28
C LEU A 68 17.80 -8.71 0.01
N ALA A 69 17.54 -9.60 0.96
CA ALA A 69 16.95 -9.23 2.24
C ALA A 69 17.85 -8.28 3.05
N LYS A 70 19.16 -8.57 3.11
CA LYS A 70 20.14 -7.72 3.80
C LYS A 70 20.32 -6.34 3.14
N GLU A 71 20.22 -6.27 1.81
CA GLU A 71 20.23 -4.99 1.08
C GLU A 71 19.02 -4.12 1.44
N VAL A 72 17.82 -4.71 1.55
CA VAL A 72 16.60 -4.01 1.99
C VAL A 72 16.75 -3.45 3.39
N LEU A 73 17.24 -4.25 4.35
CA LEU A 73 17.46 -3.79 5.72
C LEU A 73 18.44 -2.63 5.79
N LYS A 74 19.53 -2.72 5.04
CA LYS A 74 20.53 -1.65 4.95
C LYS A 74 19.96 -0.37 4.34
N ASP A 75 19.14 -0.47 3.28
CA ASP A 75 18.44 0.69 2.68
C ASP A 75 17.50 1.36 3.69
N ILE A 76 16.79 0.56 4.48
CA ILE A 76 15.91 1.07 5.54
C ILE A 76 16.73 1.75 6.65
N GLY A 77 17.95 1.28 6.94
CA GLY A 77 18.85 1.82 7.96
C GLY A 77 19.02 0.92 9.19
N TYR A 78 18.75 -0.38 9.04
CA TYR A 78 19.09 -1.41 10.01
C TYR A 78 20.43 -2.04 9.62
N ASN A 79 21.40 -2.04 10.56
CA ASN A 79 22.77 -2.49 10.32
C ASN A 79 23.16 -3.68 11.20
N GLU A 80 22.23 -4.27 11.89
CA GLU A 80 22.39 -5.46 12.71
C GLU A 80 22.73 -6.67 11.82
N GLU A 81 23.40 -7.66 12.36
CA GLU A 81 23.61 -8.95 11.69
C GLU A 81 22.32 -9.77 11.75
N TYR A 82 21.89 -10.28 10.57
CA TYR A 82 20.67 -11.07 10.45
C TYR A 82 20.97 -12.47 9.95
N HIS A 83 20.32 -13.45 10.57
CA HIS A 83 20.27 -14.84 10.13
C HIS A 83 19.09 -15.03 9.16
N VAL A 84 19.38 -15.43 7.93
CA VAL A 84 18.36 -15.62 6.90
C VAL A 84 18.18 -17.10 6.60
N ILE A 85 16.98 -17.61 6.81
CA ILE A 85 16.58 -18.96 6.42
C ILE A 85 15.74 -18.85 5.16
N VAL A 86 16.11 -19.63 4.12
CA VAL A 86 15.40 -19.60 2.84
C VAL A 86 14.73 -20.96 2.60
N LYS A 87 13.40 -20.94 2.36
CA LYS A 87 12.57 -22.10 2.03
C LYS A 87 11.66 -21.77 0.85
N VAL A 88 12.25 -21.55 -0.32
CA VAL A 88 11.54 -21.25 -1.56
C VAL A 88 11.53 -22.49 -2.43
N GLY A 89 10.35 -22.93 -2.83
CA GLY A 89 10.12 -24.09 -3.72
C GLY A 89 9.67 -23.66 -5.10
N MET A 90 9.43 -24.66 -5.97
CA MET A 90 8.78 -24.42 -7.27
C MET A 90 7.26 -24.42 -7.09
N GLN A 91 6.56 -23.57 -7.83
CA GLN A 91 5.11 -23.54 -7.87
C GLN A 91 4.55 -24.91 -8.33
N SER A 92 3.42 -25.33 -7.74
CA SER A 92 2.75 -26.58 -8.09
C SER A 92 2.46 -26.67 -9.59
N LYS A 93 2.74 -27.86 -10.19
CA LYS A 93 2.48 -28.12 -11.61
C LYS A 93 0.99 -28.03 -11.97
N GLU A 94 0.09 -28.26 -11.02
CA GLU A 94 -1.36 -28.18 -11.21
C GLU A 94 -1.81 -26.73 -11.37
N ILE A 95 -1.30 -25.82 -10.53
CA ILE A 95 -1.56 -24.39 -10.63
C ILE A 95 -1.00 -23.83 -11.94
N ASN A 96 0.24 -24.22 -12.32
CA ASN A 96 0.84 -23.78 -13.58
C ASN A 96 -0.02 -24.17 -14.78
N LYS A 97 -0.50 -25.43 -14.86
CA LYS A 97 -1.37 -25.89 -15.94
C LYS A 97 -2.73 -25.18 -16.01
N ALA A 98 -3.27 -24.73 -14.87
CA ALA A 98 -4.53 -23.99 -14.83
C ALA A 98 -4.39 -22.57 -15.39
N VAL A 99 -3.18 -21.99 -15.32
CA VAL A 99 -2.88 -20.59 -15.66
C VAL A 99 -2.18 -20.44 -17.02
N GLU A 100 -1.41 -21.45 -17.45
CA GLU A 100 -0.68 -21.48 -18.73
C GLU A 100 -1.58 -21.97 -19.88
N LYS A 101 -2.27 -21.03 -20.50
CA LYS A 101 -2.96 -21.16 -21.79
C LYS A 101 -2.44 -20.07 -22.72
N ASP A 102 -3.01 -19.95 -23.92
CA ASP A 102 -2.65 -18.90 -24.90
C ASP A 102 -2.80 -17.46 -24.36
N THR A 103 -3.52 -17.30 -23.24
CA THR A 103 -3.72 -16.02 -22.52
C THR A 103 -3.55 -16.24 -21.01
N ILE A 104 -3.10 -15.20 -20.30
CA ILE A 104 -2.94 -15.25 -18.84
C ILE A 104 -4.33 -15.32 -18.19
N MET A 105 -4.53 -16.32 -17.34
CA MET A 105 -5.75 -16.55 -16.57
C MET A 105 -5.55 -16.16 -15.11
N ALA A 106 -6.64 -16.00 -14.35
CA ALA A 106 -6.58 -15.79 -12.92
C ALA A 106 -5.88 -16.97 -12.21
N GLY A 107 -4.83 -16.64 -11.46
CA GLY A 107 -4.03 -17.63 -10.72
C GLY A 107 -4.69 -18.11 -9.43
N ASP A 108 -5.77 -17.46 -9.00
CA ASP A 108 -6.54 -17.80 -7.82
C ASP A 108 -7.99 -17.32 -7.97
N GLN A 109 -8.84 -17.74 -7.04
CA GLN A 109 -10.14 -17.14 -6.81
C GLN A 109 -10.00 -15.99 -5.79
N GLY A 110 -10.91 -15.00 -5.84
CA GLY A 110 -10.90 -13.94 -4.86
C GLY A 110 -11.84 -12.79 -5.22
N ILE A 111 -11.99 -11.87 -4.26
CA ILE A 111 -12.69 -10.61 -4.43
C ILE A 111 -11.71 -9.45 -4.23
N MET A 112 -11.77 -8.45 -5.08
CA MET A 112 -10.88 -7.29 -5.06
C MET A 112 -11.71 -6.02 -5.11
N PHE A 113 -11.25 -5.00 -4.39
CA PHE A 113 -11.93 -3.72 -4.33
C PHE A 113 -11.05 -2.58 -4.83
N GLY A 114 -11.67 -1.65 -5.56
CA GLY A 114 -11.12 -0.36 -5.88
C GLY A 114 -12.00 0.74 -5.27
N TYR A 115 -11.40 1.83 -4.82
CA TYR A 115 -12.13 2.95 -4.25
C TYR A 115 -11.54 4.29 -4.72
N ALA A 116 -12.40 5.28 -4.91
CA ALA A 116 -12.01 6.66 -5.15
C ALA A 116 -13.03 7.62 -4.53
N THR A 117 -12.57 8.78 -4.11
CA THR A 117 -13.39 9.88 -3.57
C THR A 117 -12.75 11.21 -3.91
N ASN A 118 -13.55 12.24 -4.12
CA ASN A 118 -13.08 13.59 -4.45
C ASN A 118 -12.55 14.38 -3.23
N GLU A 119 -12.28 13.72 -2.10
CA GLU A 119 -11.82 14.37 -0.86
C GLU A 119 -10.43 15.00 -0.98
N THR A 120 -9.56 14.43 -1.82
CA THR A 120 -8.19 14.89 -2.06
C THR A 120 -7.91 14.97 -3.56
N LYS A 121 -6.87 15.70 -3.95
CA LYS A 121 -6.42 15.79 -5.36
C LYS A 121 -5.99 14.45 -5.95
N GLU A 122 -5.59 13.51 -5.09
CA GLU A 122 -5.24 12.14 -5.46
C GLU A 122 -6.48 11.27 -5.69
N LEU A 123 -7.67 11.80 -5.41
CA LEU A 123 -8.95 11.08 -5.39
C LEU A 123 -8.92 9.89 -4.41
N MET A 124 -8.41 10.15 -3.21
CA MET A 124 -8.27 9.22 -2.09
C MET A 124 -8.93 9.77 -0.83
N PRO A 125 -9.30 8.91 0.14
CA PRO A 125 -9.77 9.36 1.44
C PRO A 125 -8.71 10.20 2.16
N MET A 126 -9.14 11.31 2.75
CA MET A 126 -8.22 12.26 3.41
C MET A 126 -7.44 11.65 4.59
N PRO A 127 -8.05 10.85 5.50
CA PRO A 127 -7.32 10.32 6.65
C PRO A 127 -6.13 9.46 6.24
N ILE A 128 -6.31 8.51 5.31
CA ILE A 128 -5.21 7.62 4.88
C ILE A 128 -4.16 8.37 4.07
N MET A 129 -4.55 9.32 3.23
CA MET A 129 -3.57 10.12 2.48
C MET A 129 -2.68 10.93 3.40
N LEU A 130 -3.23 11.53 4.44
CA LEU A 130 -2.44 12.29 5.42
C LEU A 130 -1.58 11.34 6.27
N ALA A 131 -2.10 10.21 6.70
CA ALA A 131 -1.34 9.21 7.45
C ALA A 131 -0.14 8.69 6.62
N ASN A 132 -0.36 8.32 5.36
CA ASN A 132 0.71 7.88 4.46
C ASN A 132 1.76 8.97 4.21
N LYS A 133 1.34 10.22 3.97
CA LYS A 133 2.24 11.36 3.78
C LYS A 133 3.06 11.67 5.03
N LEU A 134 2.47 11.55 6.21
CA LEU A 134 3.19 11.71 7.49
C LEU A 134 4.23 10.61 7.67
N ALA A 135 3.88 9.35 7.44
CA ALA A 135 4.80 8.22 7.53
C ALA A 135 5.95 8.33 6.51
N TYR A 136 5.64 8.71 5.27
CA TYR A 136 6.65 8.99 4.24
C TYR A 136 7.59 10.14 4.66
N ASN A 137 7.04 11.23 5.20
CA ASN A 137 7.84 12.38 5.58
C ASN A 137 8.72 12.12 6.82
N LEU A 138 8.27 11.26 7.77
CA LEU A 138 9.14 10.75 8.85
C LEU A 138 10.39 10.08 8.28
N THR A 139 10.23 9.20 7.32
CA THR A 139 11.35 8.52 6.65
C THR A 139 12.21 9.50 5.84
N LYS A 140 11.58 10.41 5.11
CA LYS A 140 12.28 11.40 4.30
C LYS A 140 13.21 12.26 5.16
N VAL A 141 12.68 12.88 6.22
CA VAL A 141 13.50 13.73 7.10
C VAL A 141 14.55 12.91 7.87
N ARG A 142 14.28 11.65 8.20
CA ARG A 142 15.26 10.76 8.79
C ARG A 142 16.46 10.49 7.87
N LYS A 143 16.20 10.28 6.57
CA LYS A 143 17.25 9.98 5.58
C LYS A 143 18.00 11.23 5.09
N GLU A 144 17.32 12.37 5.01
CA GLU A 144 17.88 13.61 4.42
C GLU A 144 18.52 14.56 5.44
N ASP A 145 18.00 14.61 6.67
CA ASP A 145 18.52 15.49 7.74
C ASP A 145 19.56 14.72 8.57
N LYS A 146 20.84 15.12 8.46
CA LYS A 146 21.95 14.47 9.19
C LYS A 146 21.81 14.54 10.70
N ASP A 147 21.13 15.57 11.19
CA ASP A 147 20.88 15.80 12.62
C ASP A 147 19.55 15.20 13.09
N SER A 148 18.89 14.44 12.22
CA SER A 148 17.60 13.82 12.56
C SER A 148 17.70 12.94 13.81
N PRO A 149 16.78 13.16 14.79
CA PRO A 149 16.68 12.31 15.96
C PRO A 149 15.96 10.98 15.69
N LEU A 150 15.36 10.83 14.49
CA LEU A 150 14.46 9.72 14.14
C LEU A 150 15.26 8.46 13.78
N LEU A 151 14.67 7.31 14.10
CA LEU A 151 15.09 5.97 13.69
C LEU A 151 14.02 5.34 12.77
N PRO A 152 14.28 4.17 12.14
CA PRO A 152 13.45 3.71 11.02
C PRO A 152 11.99 3.39 11.34
N ASP A 153 11.66 2.88 12.54
CA ASP A 153 10.31 2.42 12.87
C ASP A 153 9.39 3.57 13.30
N GLY A 154 8.14 3.48 12.90
CA GLY A 154 7.13 4.47 13.28
C GLY A 154 5.75 4.18 12.74
N LYS A 155 4.76 4.78 13.41
CA LYS A 155 3.35 4.75 13.02
C LYS A 155 2.79 6.17 13.00
N THR A 156 1.85 6.38 12.12
CA THR A 156 1.10 7.64 12.02
C THR A 156 -0.39 7.33 11.95
N GLU A 157 -1.19 8.14 12.62
CA GLU A 157 -2.63 8.00 12.63
C GLU A 157 -3.26 9.38 12.51
N VAL A 158 -4.29 9.51 11.69
CA VAL A 158 -5.00 10.78 11.46
C VAL A 158 -6.49 10.55 11.60
N THR A 159 -7.09 11.29 12.51
CA THR A 159 -8.54 11.38 12.71
C THR A 159 -9.06 12.65 12.09
N VAL A 160 -9.99 12.52 11.16
CA VAL A 160 -10.64 13.65 10.46
C VAL A 160 -12.09 13.76 10.92
N GLU A 161 -12.52 14.97 11.22
CA GLU A 161 -13.93 15.29 11.46
C GLU A 161 -14.64 15.52 10.13
N TYR A 162 -15.71 14.75 9.93
CA TYR A 162 -16.61 14.86 8.80
C TYR A 162 -17.93 15.52 9.18
N GLN A 163 -18.45 16.33 8.27
CA GLN A 163 -19.79 16.88 8.35
C GLN A 163 -20.51 16.66 7.02
N ASP A 164 -21.62 15.90 7.08
CA ASP A 164 -22.38 15.51 5.89
C ASP A 164 -21.49 14.84 4.81
N ASP A 165 -20.64 13.91 5.28
CA ASP A 165 -19.68 13.13 4.51
C ASP A 165 -18.56 13.96 3.81
N ILE A 166 -18.39 15.23 4.21
CA ILE A 166 -17.31 16.12 3.73
C ILE A 166 -16.29 16.30 4.86
N PRO A 167 -14.97 16.10 4.60
CA PRO A 167 -13.93 16.36 5.60
C PRO A 167 -13.85 17.85 5.91
N LYS A 168 -13.76 18.20 7.19
CA LYS A 168 -13.76 19.60 7.67
C LYS A 168 -12.48 20.02 8.35
N ARG A 169 -12.00 19.21 9.29
CA ARG A 169 -10.79 19.51 10.07
C ARG A 169 -10.16 18.21 10.56
N ILE A 170 -8.91 18.33 10.96
CA ILE A 170 -8.22 17.25 11.66
C ILE A 170 -8.53 17.38 13.14
N ASP A 171 -9.07 16.32 13.71
CA ASP A 171 -9.35 16.21 15.12
C ASP A 171 -8.11 15.79 15.91
N THR A 172 -7.45 14.74 15.45
CA THR A 172 -6.28 14.17 16.13
C THR A 172 -5.22 13.70 15.15
N ILE A 173 -3.96 13.95 15.48
CA ILE A 173 -2.78 13.35 14.83
C ILE A 173 -2.01 12.60 15.89
N ILE A 174 -1.77 11.29 15.66
CA ILE A 174 -0.92 10.46 16.52
C ILE A 174 0.33 10.06 15.73
N ILE A 175 1.50 10.24 16.33
CA ILE A 175 2.77 9.78 15.76
C ILE A 175 3.54 9.02 16.86
N ALA A 176 3.80 7.74 16.59
CA ALA A 176 4.78 6.95 17.33
C ALA A 176 6.02 6.83 16.44
N SER A 177 7.15 7.36 16.89
CA SER A 177 8.39 7.34 16.11
C SER A 177 9.55 6.85 16.96
N GLN A 178 10.24 5.84 16.45
CA GLN A 178 11.50 5.38 17.03
C GLN A 178 12.52 6.52 16.96
N HIS A 179 13.28 6.69 18.04
CA HIS A 179 14.23 7.80 18.18
C HIS A 179 15.52 7.40 18.90
N LYS A 180 16.57 8.20 18.75
CA LYS A 180 17.84 8.05 19.45
C LYS A 180 17.66 8.24 20.95
N LYS A 181 18.40 7.48 21.78
CA LYS A 181 18.25 7.43 23.25
C LYS A 181 18.48 8.78 23.93
N GLU A 182 19.40 9.58 23.39
CA GLU A 182 19.80 10.88 23.93
C GLU A 182 18.79 12.00 23.72
N VAL A 183 17.75 11.76 22.92
CA VAL A 183 16.75 12.78 22.57
C VAL A 183 15.62 12.81 23.57
N SER A 184 15.37 13.96 24.16
CA SER A 184 14.25 14.15 25.08
C SER A 184 12.90 14.17 24.35
N SER A 185 11.83 13.79 25.03
CA SER A 185 10.47 13.84 24.48
C SER A 185 10.07 15.26 23.99
N LYS A 186 10.57 16.30 24.64
CA LYS A 186 10.30 17.70 24.26
C LYS A 186 10.97 18.06 22.93
N GLU A 187 12.23 17.68 22.75
CA GLU A 187 12.98 17.89 21.51
C GLU A 187 12.39 17.09 20.36
N LEU A 188 12.09 15.80 20.59
CA LEU A 188 11.44 14.94 19.60
C LEU A 188 10.10 15.53 19.15
N ARG A 189 9.25 15.97 20.10
CA ARG A 189 7.97 16.57 19.81
C ARG A 189 8.12 17.84 18.95
N LYS A 190 9.04 18.72 19.32
CA LYS A 190 9.32 19.95 18.56
C LYS A 190 9.77 19.60 17.14
N TYR A 191 10.71 18.68 17.00
CA TYR A 191 11.23 18.25 15.71
C TYR A 191 10.14 17.68 14.79
N ILE A 192 9.31 16.78 15.30
CA ILE A 192 8.24 16.15 14.53
C ILE A 192 7.18 17.20 14.11
N ILE A 193 6.80 18.11 14.97
CA ILE A 193 5.84 19.18 14.61
C ILE A 193 6.41 20.05 13.48
N GLU A 194 7.65 20.55 13.64
CA GLU A 194 8.25 21.52 12.70
C GLU A 194 8.65 20.87 11.36
N LYS A 195 9.23 19.66 11.40
CA LYS A 195 9.82 19.02 10.22
C LYS A 195 8.88 18.05 9.53
N VAL A 196 7.87 17.50 10.22
CA VAL A 196 6.96 16.49 9.67
C VAL A 196 5.55 17.05 9.54
N ILE A 197 4.88 17.39 10.65
CA ILE A 197 3.46 17.75 10.61
C ILE A 197 3.23 19.02 9.80
N ASN A 198 3.95 20.11 10.10
CA ASN A 198 3.81 21.39 9.42
C ASN A 198 4.19 21.37 7.92
N LYS A 199 4.89 20.32 7.47
CA LYS A 199 5.24 20.14 6.05
C LYS A 199 4.21 19.34 5.26
N VAL A 200 3.41 18.52 5.95
CA VAL A 200 2.47 17.59 5.33
C VAL A 200 1.03 18.07 5.45
N VAL A 201 0.66 18.57 6.62
CA VAL A 201 -0.73 18.88 6.93
C VAL A 201 -1.04 20.33 6.56
N PRO A 202 -2.07 20.57 5.71
CA PRO A 202 -2.52 21.93 5.41
C PRO A 202 -2.97 22.68 6.68
N SER A 203 -2.47 23.90 6.87
CA SER A 203 -2.76 24.69 8.07
C SER A 203 -4.23 25.03 8.27
N ASN A 204 -5.01 25.09 7.19
CA ASN A 204 -6.46 25.32 7.25
C ASN A 204 -7.27 24.12 7.78
N LEU A 205 -6.64 22.94 7.92
CA LEU A 205 -7.25 21.75 8.51
C LEU A 205 -6.93 21.57 10.00
N ILE A 206 -6.02 22.37 10.55
CA ILE A 206 -5.61 22.37 11.97
C ILE A 206 -6.17 23.61 12.64
N ASP A 207 -6.70 23.44 13.85
CA ASP A 207 -7.16 24.51 14.72
C ASP A 207 -6.68 24.31 16.17
N ASP A 208 -7.10 25.17 17.09
CA ASP A 208 -6.77 25.13 18.51
C ASP A 208 -7.34 23.89 19.25
N LYS A 209 -8.28 23.17 18.64
CA LYS A 209 -8.87 21.95 19.17
C LYS A 209 -8.21 20.69 18.64
N THR A 210 -7.28 20.81 17.69
CA THR A 210 -6.58 19.67 17.12
C THR A 210 -5.61 19.08 18.14
N ASN A 211 -5.78 17.79 18.45
CA ASN A 211 -4.88 17.04 19.33
C ASN A 211 -3.66 16.54 18.54
N ILE A 212 -2.46 16.82 19.03
CA ILE A 212 -1.21 16.28 18.48
C ILE A 212 -0.56 15.43 19.56
N LEU A 213 -0.53 14.13 19.35
CA LEU A 213 -0.06 13.13 20.28
C LEU A 213 1.21 12.46 19.70
N ILE A 214 2.36 12.62 20.38
CA ILE A 214 3.65 12.10 19.92
C ILE A 214 4.25 11.24 21.04
N ASN A 215 4.54 9.96 20.74
CA ASN A 215 5.10 8.97 21.67
C ASN A 215 4.42 9.00 23.03
N THR A 216 3.11 8.88 23.07
CA THR A 216 2.30 9.00 24.29
C THR A 216 2.62 7.94 25.34
N SER A 217 3.20 6.81 24.94
CA SER A 217 3.70 5.75 25.83
C SER A 217 5.08 6.05 26.43
N GLY A 218 5.69 7.18 26.05
CA GLY A 218 7.03 7.57 26.51
C GLY A 218 8.12 7.28 25.48
N SER A 219 9.24 6.72 25.92
CA SER A 219 10.40 6.46 25.05
C SER A 219 10.15 5.30 24.08
N PHE A 220 10.56 5.50 22.80
CA PHE A 220 10.51 4.47 21.76
C PHE A 220 11.90 4.37 21.10
N THR A 221 12.81 3.64 21.73
CA THR A 221 14.20 3.51 21.27
C THR A 221 14.52 2.14 20.67
N ILE A 222 13.74 1.10 21.01
CA ILE A 222 13.84 -0.23 20.41
C ILE A 222 12.66 -0.40 19.46
N GLY A 223 12.94 -0.56 18.17
CA GLY A 223 11.94 -0.70 17.10
C GLY A 223 12.35 -1.76 16.09
N GLY A 224 11.63 -1.82 14.98
CA GLY A 224 11.84 -2.83 13.96
C GLY A 224 11.64 -4.23 14.49
N SER A 225 12.38 -5.20 13.95
CA SER A 225 12.27 -6.62 14.31
C SER A 225 12.59 -6.93 15.78
N PHE A 226 13.40 -6.10 16.43
CA PHE A 226 13.72 -6.24 17.85
C PHE A 226 12.58 -5.75 18.76
N GLY A 227 11.77 -4.81 18.29
CA GLY A 227 10.60 -4.32 19.01
C GLY A 227 9.37 -5.21 18.84
N ASP A 228 9.11 -5.69 17.62
CA ASP A 228 7.93 -6.51 17.30
C ASP A 228 8.25 -7.47 16.14
N SER A 229 7.38 -8.45 15.92
CA SER A 229 7.48 -9.36 14.77
C SER A 229 6.81 -8.79 13.54
N GLY A 230 7.33 -9.12 12.36
CA GLY A 230 6.74 -8.77 11.08
C GLY A 230 6.46 -9.96 10.19
N THR A 231 5.48 -9.82 9.33
CA THR A 231 5.15 -10.79 8.28
C THR A 231 4.58 -10.04 7.08
N THR A 232 4.92 -10.49 5.88
CA THR A 232 4.36 -9.97 4.62
C THR A 232 2.84 -10.00 4.61
N GLY A 233 2.22 -8.92 4.17
CA GLY A 233 0.78 -8.85 3.96
C GLY A 233 -0.06 -8.58 5.20
N ARG A 234 0.51 -8.07 6.29
CA ARG A 234 -0.23 -7.74 7.52
C ARG A 234 -0.65 -6.26 7.63
N LYS A 235 -0.44 -5.45 6.57
CA LYS A 235 -0.79 -4.01 6.55
C LYS A 235 -1.68 -3.65 5.37
N ILE A 236 -2.60 -4.55 4.98
CA ILE A 236 -3.46 -4.40 3.79
C ILE A 236 -4.38 -3.19 3.85
N VAL A 237 -4.83 -2.75 5.02
CA VAL A 237 -5.65 -1.54 5.18
C VAL A 237 -4.83 -0.28 4.94
N CYS A 238 -3.58 -0.23 5.45
CA CYS A 238 -2.65 0.87 5.18
C CYS A 238 -2.24 0.92 3.70
N ASP A 239 -2.13 -0.24 3.06
CA ASP A 239 -1.75 -0.36 1.65
C ASP A 239 -2.86 0.12 0.70
N THR A 240 -4.10 0.19 1.16
CA THR A 240 -5.28 0.51 0.37
C THR A 240 -5.92 1.84 0.78
N TYR A 241 -7.09 1.82 1.39
CA TYR A 241 -7.93 3.00 1.59
C TYR A 241 -8.13 3.41 3.05
N GLY A 242 -7.36 2.84 3.98
CA GLY A 242 -7.41 3.19 5.41
C GLY A 242 -8.74 2.87 6.09
N GLY A 243 -9.50 1.90 5.57
CA GLY A 243 -10.80 1.49 6.09
C GLY A 243 -12.02 2.18 5.47
N MET A 244 -11.83 3.21 4.61
CA MET A 244 -12.94 3.86 3.89
C MET A 244 -13.48 2.98 2.76
N GLY A 245 -12.61 2.31 2.01
CA GLY A 245 -12.97 1.30 1.03
C GLY A 245 -12.82 -0.10 1.60
N LYS A 246 -13.58 -1.05 1.07
CA LYS A 246 -13.48 -2.46 1.44
C LYS A 246 -12.13 -3.05 1.00
N VAL A 247 -11.77 -4.17 1.60
CA VAL A 247 -10.61 -5.00 1.22
C VAL A 247 -11.08 -6.43 1.00
N GLY A 248 -10.52 -7.10 -0.01
CA GLY A 248 -10.87 -8.48 -0.34
C GLY A 248 -10.14 -9.53 0.50
N GLY A 249 -9.19 -9.12 1.35
CA GLY A 249 -8.39 -9.98 2.21
C GLY A 249 -7.04 -10.39 1.63
N GLY A 250 -6.83 -10.30 0.32
CA GLY A 250 -5.53 -10.58 -0.33
C GLY A 250 -4.54 -9.44 -0.15
N CYS A 251 -3.31 -9.75 0.26
CA CYS A 251 -2.21 -8.80 0.27
C CYS A 251 -1.64 -8.59 -1.14
N PHE A 252 -0.89 -7.49 -1.31
CA PHE A 252 -0.24 -7.14 -2.57
C PHE A 252 1.19 -7.66 -2.65
N SER A 253 2.02 -7.31 -1.66
CA SER A 253 3.43 -7.68 -1.62
C SER A 253 3.61 -9.20 -1.71
N SER A 254 4.71 -9.64 -2.27
CA SER A 254 5.07 -11.01 -2.66
C SER A 254 4.50 -11.51 -4.00
N LYS A 255 3.39 -10.98 -4.46
CA LYS A 255 2.61 -11.53 -5.59
C LYS A 255 3.01 -10.91 -6.92
N ASP A 256 3.35 -11.76 -7.90
CA ASP A 256 3.53 -11.34 -9.29
C ASP A 256 2.19 -10.90 -9.95
N PRO A 257 2.23 -10.20 -11.10
CA PRO A 257 1.03 -9.66 -11.74
C PRO A 257 -0.05 -10.66 -12.15
N SER A 258 0.25 -11.96 -12.24
CA SER A 258 -0.77 -12.97 -12.56
C SER A 258 -1.72 -13.25 -11.39
N LYS A 259 -1.36 -12.83 -10.17
CA LYS A 259 -2.20 -12.93 -8.99
C LYS A 259 -3.18 -11.77 -8.98
N VAL A 260 -4.46 -12.08 -9.16
CA VAL A 260 -5.55 -11.10 -9.26
C VAL A 260 -5.75 -10.28 -7.99
N ASP A 261 -5.38 -10.81 -6.82
CA ASP A 261 -5.35 -10.03 -5.58
C ASP A 261 -4.60 -8.71 -5.74
N ARG A 262 -3.51 -8.70 -6.50
CA ARG A 262 -2.72 -7.51 -6.79
C ARG A 262 -3.19 -6.79 -8.05
N SER A 263 -3.16 -7.45 -9.18
CA SER A 263 -3.42 -6.84 -10.48
C SER A 263 -4.84 -6.33 -10.63
N ALA A 264 -5.83 -7.11 -10.22
CA ALA A 264 -7.22 -6.70 -10.31
C ALA A 264 -7.61 -5.64 -9.24
N ALA A 265 -6.96 -5.61 -8.08
CA ALA A 265 -7.14 -4.53 -7.12
C ALA A 265 -6.60 -3.20 -7.68
N TYR A 266 -5.44 -3.21 -8.35
CA TYR A 266 -4.92 -2.02 -9.03
C TYR A 266 -5.84 -1.57 -10.16
N TYR A 267 -6.38 -2.51 -10.92
CA TYR A 267 -7.32 -2.17 -12.01
C TYR A 267 -8.66 -1.66 -11.48
N ALA A 268 -9.18 -2.24 -10.39
CA ALA A 268 -10.37 -1.74 -9.73
C ALA A 268 -10.18 -0.30 -9.23
N ARG A 269 -9.00 0.03 -8.67
CA ARG A 269 -8.61 1.41 -8.34
C ARG A 269 -8.60 2.31 -9.58
N TYR A 270 -8.00 1.85 -10.67
CA TYR A 270 -7.94 2.58 -11.94
C TYR A 270 -9.33 2.95 -12.44
N VAL A 271 -10.25 2.00 -12.47
CA VAL A 271 -11.65 2.22 -12.88
C VAL A 271 -12.37 3.17 -11.93
N ALA A 272 -12.31 2.94 -10.61
CA ALA A 272 -12.96 3.79 -9.62
C ALA A 272 -12.45 5.24 -9.71
N LYS A 273 -11.13 5.42 -9.87
CA LYS A 273 -10.52 6.73 -10.03
C LYS A 273 -11.03 7.46 -11.27
N ASN A 274 -11.15 6.75 -12.39
CA ASN A 274 -11.65 7.33 -13.64
C ASN A 274 -13.13 7.75 -13.56
N ILE A 275 -13.99 6.98 -12.88
CA ILE A 275 -15.39 7.36 -12.64
C ILE A 275 -15.47 8.69 -11.88
N VAL A 276 -14.68 8.84 -10.81
CA VAL A 276 -14.68 10.07 -10.01
C VAL A 276 -14.01 11.24 -10.76
N ALA A 277 -12.89 10.99 -11.44
CA ALA A 277 -12.16 12.00 -12.20
C ALA A 277 -13.00 12.61 -13.33
N HIS A 278 -13.85 11.80 -13.99
CA HIS A 278 -14.78 12.25 -15.04
C HIS A 278 -16.09 12.81 -14.47
N ASN A 279 -16.17 13.00 -13.15
CA ASN A 279 -17.33 13.59 -12.49
C ASN A 279 -18.65 12.80 -12.65
N TYR A 280 -18.55 11.48 -12.83
CA TYR A 280 -19.74 10.61 -12.80
C TYR A 280 -20.31 10.42 -11.39
N ALA A 281 -19.43 10.47 -10.36
CA ALA A 281 -19.81 10.40 -8.96
C ALA A 281 -18.75 11.11 -8.09
N ASP A 282 -19.09 11.48 -6.85
CA ASP A 282 -18.11 12.00 -5.89
C ASP A 282 -17.36 10.88 -5.15
N LYS A 283 -17.96 9.69 -5.05
CA LYS A 283 -17.38 8.47 -4.47
C LYS A 283 -17.72 7.28 -5.34
N CYS A 284 -16.79 6.36 -5.47
CA CYS A 284 -17.00 5.12 -6.21
C CYS A 284 -16.20 3.98 -5.59
N GLU A 285 -16.87 2.84 -5.38
CA GLU A 285 -16.26 1.55 -5.05
C GLU A 285 -16.56 0.54 -6.15
N ILE A 286 -15.53 -0.16 -6.60
CA ILE A 286 -15.61 -1.25 -7.57
C ILE A 286 -15.30 -2.55 -6.84
N GLU A 287 -16.15 -3.55 -7.02
CA GLU A 287 -15.89 -4.92 -6.62
C GLU A 287 -15.70 -5.79 -7.86
N LEU A 288 -14.62 -6.55 -7.88
CA LEU A 288 -14.34 -7.58 -8.88
C LEU A 288 -14.21 -8.94 -8.19
N SER A 289 -14.77 -9.98 -8.81
CA SER A 289 -14.57 -11.35 -8.35
C SER A 289 -14.06 -12.22 -9.49
N TYR A 290 -13.02 -13.00 -9.21
CA TYR A 290 -12.43 -13.95 -10.15
C TYR A 290 -12.52 -15.38 -9.64
N ALA A 291 -12.54 -16.32 -10.58
CA ALA A 291 -12.35 -17.73 -10.31
C ALA A 291 -11.06 -18.22 -10.98
N ILE A 292 -10.35 -19.14 -10.31
CA ILE A 292 -9.11 -19.72 -10.85
C ILE A 292 -9.30 -20.25 -12.28
N GLY A 293 -8.37 -19.99 -13.16
CA GLY A 293 -8.40 -20.44 -14.56
C GLY A 293 -9.43 -19.75 -15.45
N LYS A 294 -10.02 -18.61 -15.00
CA LYS A 294 -10.88 -17.74 -15.81
C LYS A 294 -10.11 -16.49 -16.23
N ALA A 295 -10.33 -16.04 -17.46
CA ALA A 295 -9.72 -14.82 -18.00
C ALA A 295 -10.43 -13.56 -17.50
N TYR A 296 -11.73 -13.61 -17.34
CA TYR A 296 -12.60 -12.48 -16.96
C TYR A 296 -13.18 -12.66 -15.56
N PRO A 297 -13.57 -11.57 -14.89
CA PRO A 297 -14.27 -11.66 -13.63
C PRO A 297 -15.62 -12.34 -13.78
N ILE A 298 -16.05 -13.03 -12.74
CA ILE A 298 -17.39 -13.63 -12.66
C ILE A 298 -18.44 -12.62 -12.19
N SER A 299 -18.01 -11.52 -11.57
CA SER A 299 -18.86 -10.40 -11.19
C SER A 299 -18.11 -9.07 -11.22
N LEU A 300 -18.85 -8.02 -11.57
CA LEU A 300 -18.47 -6.61 -11.44
C LEU A 300 -19.62 -5.89 -10.74
N TYR A 301 -19.34 -5.22 -9.62
CA TYR A 301 -20.30 -4.38 -8.93
C TYR A 301 -19.74 -2.97 -8.73
N ILE A 302 -20.56 -1.96 -9.00
CA ILE A 302 -20.22 -0.54 -8.86
C ILE A 302 -21.15 0.06 -7.81
N ASN A 303 -20.57 0.70 -6.79
CA ASN A 303 -21.31 1.44 -5.76
C ASN A 303 -20.84 2.89 -5.74
N THR A 304 -21.73 3.81 -6.01
CA THR A 304 -21.45 5.25 -5.97
C THR A 304 -21.88 5.92 -4.66
N PHE A 305 -22.35 5.16 -3.69
CA PHE A 305 -22.80 5.68 -2.39
C PHE A 305 -23.89 6.76 -2.49
N ASN A 306 -24.76 6.67 -3.51
CA ASN A 306 -25.76 7.70 -3.86
C ASN A 306 -25.15 9.08 -4.17
N THR A 307 -23.89 9.14 -4.63
CA THR A 307 -23.22 10.38 -5.03
C THR A 307 -23.09 10.51 -6.56
N ASN A 308 -23.70 9.61 -7.30
CA ASN A 308 -23.73 9.64 -8.75
C ASN A 308 -24.41 10.91 -9.29
N LYS A 309 -23.83 11.47 -10.36
CA LYS A 309 -24.30 12.70 -11.04
C LYS A 309 -24.98 12.39 -12.38
N VAL A 310 -24.90 11.13 -12.77
CA VAL A 310 -25.57 10.55 -13.94
C VAL A 310 -26.26 9.25 -13.52
N PRO A 311 -27.22 8.72 -14.31
CA PRO A 311 -27.82 7.42 -14.03
C PRO A 311 -26.77 6.30 -13.91
N GLU A 312 -26.97 5.35 -13.01
CA GLU A 312 -26.03 4.23 -12.82
C GLU A 312 -25.79 3.44 -14.11
N GLU A 313 -26.82 3.30 -14.94
CA GLU A 313 -26.73 2.63 -16.24
C GLU A 313 -25.69 3.29 -17.17
N GLU A 314 -25.55 4.63 -17.13
CA GLU A 314 -24.53 5.34 -17.89
C GLU A 314 -23.12 5.07 -17.36
N ILE A 315 -22.97 4.92 -16.05
CA ILE A 315 -21.69 4.55 -15.42
C ILE A 315 -21.29 3.14 -15.86
N TYR A 316 -22.21 2.17 -15.78
CA TYR A 316 -21.94 0.81 -16.25
C TYR A 316 -21.63 0.77 -17.75
N LYS A 317 -22.33 1.56 -18.57
CA LYS A 317 -22.05 1.68 -20.00
C LYS A 317 -20.65 2.26 -20.27
N TYR A 318 -20.28 3.32 -19.56
CA TYR A 318 -18.94 3.89 -19.64
C TYR A 318 -17.88 2.85 -19.28
N VAL A 319 -18.04 2.16 -18.15
CA VAL A 319 -17.08 1.16 -17.68
C VAL A 319 -16.94 0.01 -18.66
N ASN A 320 -18.05 -0.56 -19.16
CA ASN A 320 -18.02 -1.69 -20.08
C ASN A 320 -17.45 -1.34 -21.45
N ASN A 321 -17.59 -0.09 -21.90
CA ASN A 321 -17.06 0.36 -23.19
C ASN A 321 -15.58 0.76 -23.11
N THR A 322 -15.09 1.16 -21.93
CA THR A 322 -13.76 1.75 -21.77
C THR A 322 -12.74 0.74 -21.24
N PHE A 323 -13.15 -0.18 -20.36
CA PHE A 323 -12.23 -1.03 -19.61
C PHE A 323 -12.39 -2.52 -19.94
N ASN A 324 -11.26 -3.20 -20.14
CA ASN A 324 -11.24 -4.64 -20.38
C ASN A 324 -10.68 -5.37 -19.15
N PHE A 325 -11.53 -6.07 -18.46
CA PHE A 325 -11.22 -6.75 -17.21
C PHE A 325 -10.57 -8.14 -17.36
N SER A 326 -10.10 -8.52 -18.56
CA SER A 326 -9.32 -9.76 -18.68
C SER A 326 -7.96 -9.60 -17.98
N VAL A 327 -7.51 -10.65 -17.29
CA VAL A 327 -6.25 -10.63 -16.53
C VAL A 327 -5.07 -10.24 -17.42
N ASP A 328 -5.01 -10.78 -18.63
CA ASP A 328 -3.97 -10.48 -19.60
C ASP A 328 -3.98 -9.00 -20.02
N ASN A 329 -5.18 -8.41 -20.25
CA ASN A 329 -5.28 -6.99 -20.55
C ASN A 329 -4.88 -6.12 -19.36
N ILE A 330 -5.31 -6.43 -18.16
CA ILE A 330 -4.95 -5.69 -16.95
C ILE A 330 -3.42 -5.60 -16.82
N ILE A 331 -2.73 -6.73 -16.99
CA ILE A 331 -1.27 -6.79 -16.89
C ILE A 331 -0.60 -5.93 -17.97
N LYS A 332 -1.11 -5.98 -19.21
CA LYS A 332 -0.57 -5.22 -20.34
C LYS A 332 -0.87 -3.72 -20.23
N GLU A 333 -2.13 -3.36 -19.97
CA GLU A 333 -2.58 -1.96 -19.91
C GLU A 333 -1.90 -1.20 -18.75
N LEU A 334 -1.75 -1.84 -17.61
CA LEU A 334 -1.06 -1.24 -16.47
C LEU A 334 0.46 -1.45 -16.49
N ASP A 335 1.00 -2.18 -17.48
CA ASP A 335 2.43 -2.49 -17.62
C ASP A 335 3.04 -3.07 -16.33
N LEU A 336 2.39 -4.11 -15.79
CA LEU A 336 2.73 -4.67 -14.48
C LEU A 336 3.94 -5.62 -14.49
N GLN A 337 4.47 -6.02 -15.66
CA GLN A 337 5.65 -6.92 -15.75
C GLN A 337 6.98 -6.17 -15.67
N ARG A 338 7.00 -4.99 -15.09
CA ARG A 338 8.21 -4.18 -14.83
C ARG A 338 8.52 -4.14 -13.34
N PRO A 339 9.79 -3.90 -12.95
CA PRO A 339 10.20 -3.84 -11.54
C PRO A 339 9.79 -2.50 -10.91
N ILE A 340 8.58 -2.44 -10.35
CA ILE A 340 7.95 -1.23 -9.77
C ILE A 340 7.46 -1.44 -8.34
N TYR A 341 7.65 -2.63 -7.77
CA TYR A 341 6.96 -3.05 -6.56
C TYR A 341 7.66 -2.65 -5.26
N TYR A 342 8.99 -2.66 -5.24
CA TYR A 342 9.78 -2.27 -4.08
C TYR A 342 9.41 -0.89 -3.50
N PRO A 343 9.33 0.19 -4.29
CA PRO A 343 8.94 1.51 -3.75
C PRO A 343 7.46 1.59 -3.34
N LEU A 344 6.60 0.67 -3.82
CA LEU A 344 5.18 0.60 -3.46
C LEU A 344 4.94 -0.06 -2.10
N ALA A 345 5.86 -0.90 -1.63
CA ALA A 345 5.68 -1.72 -0.45
C ALA A 345 5.51 -0.93 0.87
N ALA A 346 5.67 0.39 0.85
CA ALA A 346 5.40 1.27 1.99
C ALA A 346 4.66 2.54 1.54
N TYR A 347 3.92 3.16 2.47
CA TYR A 347 3.18 4.44 2.29
C TYR A 347 1.97 4.35 1.35
N GLY A 348 1.38 3.16 1.21
CA GLY A 348 0.20 2.89 0.39
C GLY A 348 0.53 2.63 -1.08
N HIS A 349 -0.32 1.85 -1.74
CA HIS A 349 -0.21 1.52 -3.16
C HIS A 349 -1.04 2.45 -4.05
N PHE A 350 -1.90 3.28 -3.45
CA PHE A 350 -2.83 4.16 -4.16
C PHE A 350 -2.61 5.63 -3.78
N GLY A 351 -2.94 6.53 -4.72
CA GLY A 351 -2.75 7.96 -4.53
C GLY A 351 -1.29 8.41 -4.58
N ARG A 352 -0.39 7.60 -5.14
CA ARG A 352 1.05 7.89 -5.26
C ARG A 352 1.30 8.83 -6.43
N ASN A 353 2.01 9.94 -6.14
CA ASN A 353 2.45 10.92 -7.12
C ASN A 353 3.98 11.02 -7.20
N ASP A 354 4.68 10.34 -6.33
CA ASP A 354 6.13 10.30 -6.22
C ASP A 354 6.77 9.20 -7.08
N ILE A 355 5.96 8.25 -7.52
CA ILE A 355 6.34 7.15 -8.42
C ILE A 355 5.32 7.02 -9.55
N GLU A 356 5.76 6.49 -10.69
CA GLU A 356 4.86 6.28 -11.82
C GLU A 356 4.00 5.04 -11.62
N CYS A 357 2.72 5.27 -11.29
CA CYS A 357 1.70 4.24 -11.14
C CYS A 357 0.68 4.34 -12.30
N SER A 358 0.61 3.32 -13.16
CA SER A 358 -0.29 3.31 -14.32
C SER A 358 -1.76 3.38 -13.90
N TRP A 359 -2.13 2.75 -12.78
CA TRP A 359 -3.49 2.78 -12.22
C TRP A 359 -3.88 4.12 -11.58
N GLU A 360 -2.98 5.07 -11.49
CA GLU A 360 -3.28 6.44 -11.05
C GLU A 360 -3.48 7.41 -12.22
N LYS A 361 -3.32 6.95 -13.47
CA LYS A 361 -3.61 7.75 -14.66
C LYS A 361 -5.13 7.90 -14.87
N VAL A 362 -5.53 9.01 -15.47
CA VAL A 362 -6.91 9.27 -15.87
C VAL A 362 -6.97 9.13 -17.38
N HIS A 363 -7.94 8.36 -17.89
CA HIS A 363 -8.24 8.28 -19.33
C HIS A 363 -8.58 9.67 -19.86
N LYS A 364 -8.12 9.96 -21.06
CA LYS A 364 -8.47 11.21 -21.75
C LYS A 364 -9.80 11.08 -22.45
#